data_bbef99efeeb8199826fc1c9f05236a3d
#
_entry.id   bbef99efeeb8199826fc1c9f05236a3d
#
_cell.length_a   1.000
_cell.length_b   1.000
_cell.length_c   1.000
_cell.angle_alpha   90.00
_cell.angle_beta   90.00
_cell.angle_gamma   90.00
#
_symmetry.space_group_name_H-M   'P 1'
#
loop_
_entity.id
_entity.type
_entity.pdbx_description
1 polymer ?
#
loop_
_entity_poly.entity_id
_entity_poly.type
_entity_poly.pdbx_seq_one_letter_code
_entity_poly.pdbx_strand_id
1 'polypeptide(L)' 'MEMDAGQVEDTLLRDLVEIESRVRVCLRGRLHDFRLIRHDRGVILLGRAPNYYVKQLAQHVVMRVAGVTILANRIAVP' A
#
# COMPACT_ATOMS: atom_id res chain seq x y z
N MET A 1 -6.90 21.34 23.24
CA MET A 1 -6.56 19.95 23.19
C MET A 1 -5.85 19.55 21.93
N GLU A 2 -4.76 18.95 22.04
CA GLU A 2 -4.00 18.55 20.87
C GLU A 2 -3.82 17.04 20.87
N MET A 3 -3.68 16.50 19.68
CA MET A 3 -3.39 15.09 19.52
C MET A 3 -1.92 14.86 19.71
N ASP A 4 -1.58 13.78 20.38
CA ASP A 4 -0.17 13.43 20.48
C ASP A 4 0.26 12.68 19.22
N ALA A 5 1.56 12.53 19.08
CA ALA A 5 2.13 11.91 17.91
C ALA A 5 1.76 10.43 17.82
N GLY A 6 1.57 9.77 18.96
CA GLY A 6 1.22 8.37 18.97
C GLY A 6 -0.13 8.13 18.34
N GLN A 7 -1.09 9.00 18.63
CA GLN A 7 -2.42 8.83 18.05
C GLN A 7 -2.41 9.00 16.54
N VAL A 8 -1.62 9.97 16.05
CA VAL A 8 -1.50 10.18 14.63
C VAL A 8 -0.89 8.97 13.95
N GLU A 9 0.14 8.39 14.55
CA GLU A 9 0.78 7.21 13.99
C GLU A 9 -0.14 6.01 14.00
N ASP A 10 -0.92 5.84 15.07
CA ASP A 10 -1.88 4.75 15.13
C ASP A 10 -2.90 4.85 14.02
N THR A 11 -3.36 6.07 13.75
CA THR A 11 -4.32 6.28 12.68
C THR A 11 -3.71 5.91 11.34
N LEU A 12 -2.46 6.29 11.10
CA LEU A 12 -1.79 5.93 9.85
C LEU A 12 -1.65 4.43 9.70
N LEU A 13 -1.31 3.73 10.78
CA LEU A 13 -1.17 2.28 10.71
C LEU A 13 -2.49 1.61 10.38
N ARG A 14 -3.57 2.08 10.99
CA ARG A 14 -4.89 1.55 10.68
C ARG A 14 -5.25 1.80 9.23
N ASP A 15 -4.95 3.00 8.74
CA ASP A 15 -5.22 3.35 7.36
C ASP A 15 -4.46 2.43 6.41
N LEU A 16 -3.20 2.12 6.72
CA LEU A 16 -2.42 1.25 5.86
C LEU A 16 -3.00 -0.15 5.80
N VAL A 17 -3.45 -0.69 6.93
CA VAL A 17 -4.08 -2.01 6.95
C VAL A 17 -5.34 -2.00 6.09
N GLU A 18 -6.13 -0.96 6.20
CA GLU A 18 -7.36 -0.85 5.41
C GLU A 18 -7.05 -0.71 3.94
N ILE A 19 -6.04 0.08 3.61
CA ILE A 19 -5.63 0.26 2.21
C ILE A 19 -5.16 -1.07 1.64
N GLU A 20 -4.33 -1.81 2.39
CA GLU A 20 -3.89 -3.12 1.96
C GLU A 20 -5.08 -4.02 1.63
N SER A 21 -6.05 -4.02 2.51
CA SER A 21 -7.23 -4.86 2.33
C SER A 21 -7.98 -4.49 1.06
N ARG A 22 -8.15 -3.21 0.82
CA ARG A 22 -8.86 -2.75 -0.38
C ARG A 22 -8.11 -3.10 -1.65
N VAL A 23 -6.80 -2.97 -1.63
CA VAL A 23 -5.99 -3.32 -2.80
C VAL A 23 -6.08 -4.81 -3.06
N ARG A 24 -6.02 -5.63 -2.00
CA ARG A 24 -6.14 -7.07 -2.16
C ARG A 24 -7.47 -7.45 -2.80
N VAL A 25 -8.54 -6.79 -2.38
CA VAL A 25 -9.87 -7.08 -2.95
C VAL A 25 -9.90 -6.68 -4.42
N CYS A 26 -9.39 -5.51 -4.76
CA CYS A 26 -9.40 -5.04 -6.13
C CYS A 26 -8.59 -5.93 -7.05
N LEU A 27 -7.50 -6.51 -6.54
CA LEU A 27 -6.57 -7.28 -7.36
C LEU A 27 -6.56 -8.76 -6.97
N ARG A 28 -7.69 -9.24 -6.46
CA ARG A 28 -7.80 -10.62 -6.02
C ARG A 28 -7.45 -11.58 -7.18
N GLY A 29 -6.62 -12.56 -6.86
CA GLY A 29 -6.20 -13.54 -7.84
C GLY A 29 -5.05 -13.10 -8.73
N ARG A 30 -4.63 -11.84 -8.61
CA ARG A 30 -3.54 -11.31 -9.42
C ARG A 30 -2.35 -10.91 -8.60
N LEU A 31 -2.60 -10.37 -7.39
CA LEU A 31 -1.56 -9.85 -6.53
C LEU A 31 -1.47 -10.75 -5.29
N HIS A 32 -0.26 -11.19 -4.98
CA HIS A 32 -0.02 -12.11 -3.87
C HIS A 32 0.89 -11.48 -2.84
N ASP A 33 0.64 -11.77 -1.56
CA ASP A 33 1.49 -11.33 -0.45
C ASP A 33 1.67 -9.83 -0.42
N PHE A 34 0.62 -9.10 -0.76
CA PHE A 34 0.72 -7.65 -0.85
C PHE A 34 0.85 -7.02 0.53
N ARG A 35 1.82 -6.13 0.67
CA ARG A 35 2.05 -5.40 1.90
C ARG A 35 2.41 -3.96 1.59
N LEU A 36 1.99 -3.08 2.48
CA LEU A 36 2.42 -1.69 2.45
C LEU A 36 3.30 -1.45 3.66
N ILE A 37 4.50 -0.96 3.41
CA ILE A 37 5.45 -0.66 4.48
C ILE A 37 5.58 0.85 4.57
N ARG A 38 5.27 1.38 5.74
CA ARG A 38 5.46 2.81 5.97
C ARG A 38 6.94 3.11 6.11
N HIS A 39 7.38 4.16 5.43
CA HIS A 39 8.76 4.62 5.51
C HIS A 39 8.77 6.13 5.37
N ASP A 40 9.26 6.84 6.41
CA ASP A 40 9.24 8.29 6.42
C ASP A 40 7.82 8.81 6.17
N ARG A 41 7.64 9.56 5.10
CA ARG A 41 6.36 10.18 4.78
C ARG A 41 5.61 9.45 3.68
N GLY A 42 6.05 8.27 3.33
CA GLY A 42 5.44 7.53 2.25
C GLY A 42 5.36 6.07 2.54
N VAL A 43 5.10 5.31 1.50
CA VAL A 43 4.96 3.86 1.61
C VAL A 43 5.77 3.17 0.54
N ILE A 44 6.14 1.94 0.84
CA ILE A 44 6.79 1.05 -0.10
C ILE A 44 5.86 -0.13 -0.34
N LEU A 45 5.64 -0.47 -1.60
CA LEU A 45 4.79 -1.59 -1.96
C LEU A 45 5.63 -2.85 -2.08
N LEU A 46 5.15 -3.93 -1.48
CA LEU A 46 5.76 -5.25 -1.55
C LEU A 46 4.71 -6.25 -1.98
N GLY A 47 5.15 -7.33 -2.59
CA GLY A 47 4.25 -8.38 -3.01
C GLY A 47 4.78 -9.11 -4.22
N ARG A 48 3.90 -9.89 -4.86
CA ARG A 48 4.24 -10.62 -6.07
C ARG A 48 3.12 -10.48 -7.08
N ALA A 49 3.49 -10.15 -8.30
CA ALA A 49 2.54 -9.98 -9.40
C ALA A 49 2.98 -10.86 -10.57
N PRO A 50 2.02 -11.35 -11.36
CA PRO A 50 2.37 -12.23 -12.49
C PRO A 50 3.05 -11.48 -13.63
N ASN A 51 2.86 -10.17 -13.72
CA ASN A 51 3.43 -9.39 -14.80
C ASN A 51 3.55 -7.94 -14.38
N TYR A 52 4.22 -7.17 -15.21
CA TYR A 52 4.49 -5.77 -14.92
C TYR A 52 3.21 -4.93 -14.89
N TYR A 53 2.24 -5.32 -15.70
CA TYR A 53 0.97 -4.59 -15.73
C TYR A 53 0.29 -4.62 -14.36
N VAL A 54 0.23 -5.79 -13.74
CA VAL A 54 -0.39 -5.90 -12.43
C VAL A 54 0.39 -5.12 -11.37
N LYS A 55 1.72 -5.14 -11.48
CA LYS A 55 2.56 -4.35 -10.59
C LYS A 55 2.23 -2.86 -10.68
N GLN A 56 2.09 -2.35 -11.89
CA GLN A 56 1.72 -0.95 -12.09
C GLN A 56 0.29 -0.68 -11.64
N LEU A 57 -0.60 -1.62 -11.88
CA LEU A 57 -1.98 -1.46 -11.50
C LEU A 57 -2.10 -1.34 -9.97
N ALA A 58 -1.32 -2.12 -9.23
CA ALA A 58 -1.32 -2.02 -7.78
C ALA A 58 -0.95 -0.62 -7.32
N GLN A 59 0.05 -0.04 -7.95
CA GLN A 59 0.47 1.32 -7.62
C GLN A 59 -0.66 2.32 -7.88
N HIS A 60 -1.33 2.20 -9.00
CA HIS A 60 -2.44 3.09 -9.32
C HIS A 60 -3.57 2.95 -8.33
N VAL A 61 -3.88 1.72 -7.92
CA VAL A 61 -4.96 1.49 -6.96
C VAL A 61 -4.61 2.13 -5.62
N VAL A 62 -3.37 1.95 -5.16
CA VAL A 62 -2.93 2.55 -3.90
C VAL A 62 -3.07 4.07 -3.95
N MET A 63 -2.64 4.67 -5.04
CA MET A 63 -2.71 6.13 -5.18
C MET A 63 -4.16 6.61 -5.17
N ARG A 64 -5.04 5.87 -5.84
CA ARG A 64 -6.44 6.26 -5.92
C ARG A 64 -7.15 6.11 -4.57
N VAL A 65 -6.87 5.02 -3.86
CA VAL A 65 -7.56 4.73 -2.61
C VAL A 65 -7.07 5.62 -1.49
N ALA A 66 -5.78 5.91 -1.45
CA ALA A 66 -5.18 6.50 -0.26
C ALA A 66 -4.58 7.88 -0.48
N GLY A 67 -4.13 8.18 -1.68
CA GLY A 67 -3.46 9.45 -1.90
C GLY A 67 -2.14 9.57 -1.15
N VAL A 68 -1.55 8.45 -0.77
CA VAL A 68 -0.26 8.47 -0.07
C VAL A 68 0.88 8.58 -1.08
N THR A 69 2.01 9.06 -0.61
CA THR A 69 3.22 9.12 -1.43
C THR A 69 3.81 7.73 -1.53
N ILE A 70 4.04 7.26 -2.75
CA ILE A 70 4.67 5.96 -2.98
C ILE A 70 6.15 6.20 -3.19
N LEU A 71 6.97 5.72 -2.27
CA LEU A 71 8.41 5.89 -2.35
C LEU A 71 9.04 4.87 -3.28
N ALA A 72 8.51 3.67 -3.31
CA ALA A 72 9.03 2.62 -4.18
C ALA A 72 7.98 1.55 -4.37
N ASN A 73 7.94 0.98 -5.56
CA ASN A 73 7.09 -0.16 -5.86
C ASN A 73 8.01 -1.36 -6.05
N ARG A 74 8.14 -2.18 -5.01
CA ARG A 74 9.04 -3.32 -5.01
C ARG A 74 8.29 -4.63 -5.13
N ILE A 75 7.14 -4.59 -5.79
CA ILE A 75 6.41 -5.81 -6.10
C ILE A 75 7.24 -6.62 -7.09
N ALA A 76 7.45 -7.89 -6.74
CA ALA A 76 8.28 -8.77 -7.57
C ALA A 76 7.48 -9.27 -8.76
N VAL A 77 8.14 -9.30 -9.91
CA VAL A 77 7.56 -9.84 -11.15
C VAL A 77 8.53 -10.90 -11.66
N PRO A 78 8.02 -12.06 -12.11
CA PRO A 78 8.92 -13.14 -12.58
C PRO A 78 9.74 -12.72 -13.79
#